data_e2ff6bfc6da02e6690d51468f63bef7e
#
_entry.id   e2ff6bfc6da02e6690d51468f63bef7e
#
_cell.length_a   1.000
_cell.length_b   1.000
_cell.length_c   1.000
_cell.angle_alpha   90.00
_cell.angle_beta   90.00
_cell.angle_gamma   90.00
#
_symmetry.space_group_name_H-M   'P 1'
#
loop_
_entity.id
_entity.type
_entity.pdbx_description
1 polymer ?
#
loop_
_entity_poly.entity_id
_entity_poly.type
_entity_poly.pdbx_seq_one_letter_code
_entity_poly.pdbx_strand_id
1 'polypeptide(L)'
;MLDDVMLFAAVGFLAQLVDGAIGMAYGVTVTSVLLGLGTSPAMASASVHAAEVFTTGASGFAHWRVGNVARSLVVRLAVPGALGGVLGAWLLVGAPVATVRVFVSLYLLALGALILAKALRPRPALALPVRKVYALGFVGGVLDAIGGGGWGPIVASTLIGRGDAPRIAIGSANLAEFFVTLAVSAAFASTIGLSAWPTILGLVLGGIIAAPLAALVTRRMPEQPMMLIVAVVVLLLAVRNLLGAIRALAE
;
A
#
# COMPACT_ATOMS: atom_id res chain seq x y z
N MET A 1 -11.28 22.81 3.73
CA MET A 1 -10.62 22.48 2.45
C MET A 1 -9.11 22.64 2.49
N LEU A 2 -8.56 23.83 2.81
CA LEU A 2 -7.10 24.01 2.89
C LEU A 2 -6.51 23.19 4.05
N ASP A 3 -7.18 23.21 5.21
CA ASP A 3 -6.78 22.44 6.39
C ASP A 3 -6.77 20.93 6.11
N ASP A 4 -7.74 20.43 5.36
CA ASP A 4 -7.77 19.02 4.94
C ASP A 4 -6.58 18.66 4.04
N VAL A 5 -6.29 19.51 3.04
CA VAL A 5 -5.13 19.31 2.16
C VAL A 5 -3.83 19.30 2.96
N MET A 6 -3.68 20.21 3.93
CA MET A 6 -2.48 20.26 4.79
C MET A 6 -2.36 19.04 5.68
N LEU A 7 -3.46 18.58 6.29
CA LEU A 7 -3.49 17.36 7.10
C LEU A 7 -3.05 16.14 6.27
N PHE A 8 -3.66 15.97 5.10
CA PHE A 8 -3.34 14.83 4.25
C PHE A 8 -1.97 14.95 3.57
N ALA A 9 -1.45 16.17 3.38
CA ALA A 9 -0.06 16.36 2.96
C ALA A 9 0.92 15.91 4.05
N ALA A 10 0.65 16.19 5.32
CA ALA A 10 1.45 15.69 6.42
C ALA A 10 1.38 14.15 6.52
N VAL A 11 0.19 13.57 6.39
CA VAL A 11 0.00 12.10 6.38
C VAL A 11 0.75 11.46 5.21
N GLY A 12 0.56 11.98 3.98
CA GLY A 12 1.26 11.49 2.79
C GLY A 12 2.77 11.64 2.88
N PHE A 13 3.25 12.74 3.43
CA PHE A 13 4.67 12.99 3.66
C PHE A 13 5.28 11.95 4.61
N LEU A 14 4.67 11.73 5.79
CA LEU A 14 5.17 10.76 6.77
C LEU A 14 5.09 9.33 6.24
N ALA A 15 3.97 8.97 5.61
CA ALA A 15 3.81 7.65 5.02
C ALA A 15 4.85 7.38 3.91
N GLN A 16 5.08 8.36 3.01
CA GLN A 16 6.04 8.22 1.93
C GLN A 16 7.50 8.26 2.42
N LEU A 17 7.77 9.00 3.49
CA LEU A 17 9.12 9.02 4.08
C LEU A 17 9.52 7.64 4.55
N VAL A 18 8.58 6.90 5.13
CA VAL A 18 8.81 5.52 5.58
C VAL A 18 8.78 4.55 4.40
N ASP A 19 7.78 4.66 3.52
CA ASP A 19 7.63 3.78 2.35
C ASP A 19 8.83 3.85 1.42
N GLY A 20 9.28 5.03 1.09
CA GLY A 20 10.46 5.22 0.25
C GLY A 20 11.75 4.67 0.86
N ALA A 21 11.76 4.41 2.16
CA ALA A 21 12.89 3.81 2.86
C ALA A 21 12.82 2.28 2.92
N ILE A 22 11.64 1.69 3.08
CA ILE A 22 11.44 0.24 3.25
C ILE A 22 10.59 -0.42 2.16
N GLY A 23 9.93 0.38 1.31
CA GLY A 23 9.16 -0.10 0.15
C GLY A 23 7.87 -0.83 0.50
N MET A 24 7.21 -0.53 1.63
CA MET A 24 6.06 -1.33 2.04
C MET A 24 5.09 -0.70 3.05
N ALA A 25 4.96 0.61 3.11
CA ALA A 25 4.20 1.19 4.22
C ALA A 25 3.16 2.24 3.83
N TYR A 26 3.21 2.82 2.64
CA TYR A 26 2.36 3.94 2.26
C TYR A 26 0.88 3.60 2.36
N GLY A 27 0.41 2.66 1.57
CA GLY A 27 -1.00 2.30 1.49
C GLY A 27 -1.59 1.88 2.84
N VAL A 28 -0.91 0.96 3.55
CA VAL A 28 -1.37 0.45 4.86
C VAL A 28 -1.49 1.58 5.89
N THR A 29 -0.52 2.49 5.94
CA THR A 29 -0.51 3.62 6.88
C THR A 29 -1.62 4.61 6.55
N VAL A 30 -1.69 5.07 5.30
CA VAL A 30 -2.67 6.06 4.86
C VAL A 30 -4.10 5.53 5.02
N THR A 31 -4.36 4.29 4.58
CA THR A 31 -5.70 3.67 4.76
C THR A 31 -6.08 3.57 6.23
N SER A 32 -5.14 3.16 7.11
CA SER A 32 -5.42 3.08 8.54
C SER A 32 -5.82 4.45 9.12
N VAL A 33 -5.14 5.52 8.71
CA VAL A 33 -5.48 6.90 9.13
C VAL A 33 -6.83 7.31 8.57
N LEU A 34 -7.09 7.13 7.27
CA LEU A 34 -8.35 7.52 6.62
C LEU A 34 -9.56 6.81 7.26
N LEU A 35 -9.47 5.51 7.51
CA LEU A 35 -10.50 4.76 8.23
C LEU A 35 -10.69 5.29 9.66
N GLY A 36 -9.60 5.61 10.35
CA GLY A 36 -9.62 6.21 11.69
C GLY A 36 -10.28 7.58 11.75
N LEU A 37 -10.26 8.33 10.64
CA LEU A 37 -10.96 9.60 10.47
C LEU A 37 -12.42 9.43 9.99
N GLY A 38 -12.90 8.19 9.84
CA GLY A 38 -14.29 7.88 9.50
C GLY A 38 -14.55 7.70 7.99
N THR A 39 -13.52 7.81 7.14
CA THR A 39 -13.66 7.58 5.69
C THR A 39 -14.17 6.15 5.44
N SER A 40 -15.04 5.96 4.44
CA SER A 40 -15.48 4.62 4.05
C SER A 40 -14.32 3.82 3.43
N PRO A 41 -14.29 2.48 3.57
CA PRO A 41 -13.20 1.66 3.01
C PRO A 41 -12.99 1.88 1.52
N ALA A 42 -14.05 1.96 0.72
CA ALA A 42 -13.95 2.18 -0.72
C ALA A 42 -13.33 3.55 -1.05
N MET A 43 -13.74 4.61 -0.34
CA MET A 43 -13.20 5.94 -0.57
C MET A 43 -11.75 6.04 -0.06
N ALA A 44 -11.41 5.38 1.04
CA ALA A 44 -10.03 5.31 1.54
C ALA A 44 -9.12 4.63 0.51
N SER A 45 -9.52 3.45 0.02
CA SER A 45 -8.77 2.72 -1.01
C SER A 45 -8.65 3.52 -2.30
N ALA A 46 -9.74 4.14 -2.79
CA ALA A 46 -9.72 4.98 -3.99
C ALA A 46 -8.73 6.15 -3.85
N SER A 47 -8.73 6.83 -2.70
CA SER A 47 -7.84 7.97 -2.43
C SER A 47 -6.37 7.56 -2.36
N VAL A 48 -6.10 6.44 -1.70
CA VAL A 48 -4.74 5.88 -1.58
C VAL A 48 -4.21 5.50 -2.96
N HIS A 49 -4.94 4.68 -3.72
CA HIS A 49 -4.47 4.24 -5.04
C HIS A 49 -4.30 5.41 -6.01
N ALA A 50 -5.19 6.42 -5.98
CA ALA A 50 -5.03 7.62 -6.79
C ALA A 50 -3.75 8.40 -6.44
N ALA A 51 -3.37 8.46 -5.16
CA ALA A 51 -2.13 9.07 -4.74
C ALA A 51 -0.91 8.21 -5.11
N GLU A 52 -1.04 6.88 -4.97
CA GLU A 52 0.02 5.93 -5.28
C GLU A 52 0.39 5.90 -6.77
N VAL A 53 -0.52 6.23 -7.70
CA VAL A 53 -0.17 6.40 -9.12
C VAL A 53 1.02 7.36 -9.27
N PHE A 54 1.04 8.44 -8.52
CA PHE A 54 2.12 9.43 -8.59
C PHE A 54 3.37 8.99 -7.82
N THR A 55 3.20 8.46 -6.63
CA THR A 55 4.33 8.09 -5.75
C THR A 55 5.05 6.83 -6.25
N THR A 56 4.31 5.79 -6.64
CA THR A 56 4.89 4.56 -7.20
C THR A 56 5.41 4.76 -8.61
N GLY A 57 4.77 5.65 -9.39
CA GLY A 57 5.27 6.08 -10.69
C GLY A 57 6.64 6.74 -10.58
N ALA A 58 6.79 7.70 -9.67
CA ALA A 58 8.06 8.37 -9.42
C ALA A 58 9.12 7.38 -8.88
N SER A 59 8.77 6.56 -7.91
CA SER A 59 9.66 5.56 -7.31
C SER A 59 10.07 4.49 -8.34
N GLY A 60 9.10 3.91 -9.05
CA GLY A 60 9.34 2.88 -10.07
C GLY A 60 10.24 3.39 -11.20
N PHE A 61 10.01 4.64 -11.66
CA PHE A 61 10.85 5.26 -12.67
C PHE A 61 12.28 5.50 -12.15
N ALA A 62 12.44 5.99 -10.93
CA ALA A 62 13.75 6.17 -10.32
C ALA A 62 14.51 4.83 -10.22
N HIS A 63 13.85 3.77 -9.74
CA HIS A 63 14.44 2.43 -9.69
C HIS A 63 14.81 1.88 -11.07
N TRP A 64 13.97 2.14 -12.08
CA TRP A 64 14.28 1.74 -13.46
C TRP A 64 15.53 2.45 -13.99
N ARG A 65 15.67 3.75 -13.74
CA ARG A 65 16.84 4.55 -14.18
C ARG A 65 18.17 4.07 -13.58
N VAL A 66 18.15 3.56 -12.35
CA VAL A 66 19.35 3.05 -11.66
C VAL A 66 19.55 1.54 -11.81
N GLY A 67 18.79 0.88 -12.69
CA GLY A 67 18.97 -0.54 -13.00
C GLY A 67 18.44 -1.51 -11.93
N ASN A 68 17.54 -1.07 -11.06
CA ASN A 68 16.95 -1.89 -10.00
C ASN A 68 15.63 -2.58 -10.43
N VAL A 69 15.40 -2.76 -11.72
CA VAL A 69 14.15 -3.31 -12.25
C VAL A 69 14.41 -4.53 -13.15
N ALA A 70 13.79 -5.64 -12.82
CA ALA A 70 13.71 -6.81 -13.68
C ALA A 70 12.40 -6.77 -14.51
N ARG A 71 12.47 -6.41 -15.79
CA ARG A 71 11.29 -6.25 -16.67
C ARG A 71 10.38 -7.47 -16.68
N SER A 72 10.96 -8.68 -16.72
CA SER A 72 10.19 -9.93 -16.69
C SER A 72 9.37 -10.09 -15.39
N LEU A 73 9.89 -9.61 -14.27
CA LEU A 73 9.21 -9.64 -12.98
C LEU A 73 8.06 -8.62 -12.96
N VAL A 74 8.30 -7.41 -13.47
CA VAL A 74 7.26 -6.36 -13.59
C VAL A 74 6.06 -6.88 -14.37
N VAL A 75 6.24 -7.44 -15.56
CA VAL A 75 5.12 -7.93 -16.38
C VAL A 75 4.35 -9.06 -15.68
N ARG A 76 5.08 -9.99 -15.03
CA ARG A 76 4.48 -11.12 -14.30
C ARG A 76 3.68 -10.70 -13.07
N LEU A 77 3.95 -9.53 -12.51
CA LEU A 77 3.24 -8.96 -11.38
C LEU A 77 2.14 -7.98 -11.83
N ALA A 78 2.48 -7.05 -12.73
CA ALA A 78 1.60 -5.95 -13.11
C ALA A 78 0.33 -6.42 -13.82
N VAL A 79 0.45 -7.33 -14.80
CA VAL A 79 -0.74 -7.78 -15.55
C VAL A 79 -1.73 -8.52 -14.66
N PRO A 80 -1.36 -9.61 -13.93
CA PRO A 80 -2.32 -10.25 -13.03
C PRO A 80 -2.68 -9.36 -11.85
N GLY A 81 -1.77 -8.51 -11.37
CA GLY A 81 -2.04 -7.55 -10.31
C GLY A 81 -3.10 -6.52 -10.69
N ALA A 82 -3.03 -5.97 -11.90
CA ALA A 82 -4.06 -5.06 -12.42
C ALA A 82 -5.43 -5.75 -12.54
N LEU A 83 -5.47 -6.98 -13.07
CA LEU A 83 -6.72 -7.76 -13.16
C LEU A 83 -7.28 -8.05 -11.75
N GLY A 84 -6.43 -8.48 -10.82
CA GLY A 84 -6.82 -8.71 -9.43
C GLY A 84 -7.27 -7.42 -8.75
N GLY A 85 -6.55 -6.33 -8.96
CA GLY A 85 -6.87 -5.02 -8.40
C GLY A 85 -8.21 -4.46 -8.85
N VAL A 86 -8.52 -4.55 -10.17
CA VAL A 86 -9.83 -4.16 -10.70
C VAL A 86 -10.94 -5.02 -10.10
N LEU A 87 -10.74 -6.34 -10.00
CA LEU A 87 -11.69 -7.23 -9.35
C LEU A 87 -11.88 -6.85 -7.88
N GLY A 88 -10.79 -6.61 -7.14
CA GLY A 88 -10.82 -6.19 -5.73
C GLY A 88 -11.56 -4.89 -5.53
N ALA A 89 -11.36 -3.89 -6.40
CA ALA A 89 -12.07 -2.62 -6.36
C ALA A 89 -13.60 -2.80 -6.56
N TRP A 90 -14.02 -3.61 -7.53
CA TRP A 90 -15.44 -3.90 -7.74
C TRP A 90 -16.07 -4.65 -6.57
N LEU A 91 -15.36 -5.65 -6.01
CA LEU A 91 -15.83 -6.37 -4.82
C LEU A 91 -15.99 -5.42 -3.63
N LEU A 92 -15.04 -4.49 -3.45
CA LEU A 92 -15.08 -3.52 -2.37
C LEU A 92 -16.26 -2.56 -2.49
N VAL A 93 -16.52 -2.04 -3.68
CA VAL A 93 -17.62 -1.09 -3.93
C VAL A 93 -18.99 -1.77 -3.81
N GLY A 94 -19.10 -3.03 -4.24
CA GLY A 94 -20.36 -3.79 -4.21
C GLY A 94 -20.73 -4.38 -2.84
N ALA A 95 -19.82 -4.36 -1.87
CA ALA A 95 -20.04 -4.99 -0.57
C ALA A 95 -20.62 -4.02 0.49
N PRO A 96 -21.42 -4.53 1.47
CA PRO A 96 -21.94 -3.70 2.56
C PRO A 96 -20.83 -3.05 3.37
N VAL A 97 -20.90 -1.71 3.53
CA VAL A 97 -19.83 -0.90 4.16
C VAL A 97 -19.46 -1.40 5.58
N ALA A 98 -20.46 -1.79 6.37
CA ALA A 98 -20.23 -2.28 7.74
C ALA A 98 -19.38 -3.56 7.75
N THR A 99 -19.73 -4.55 6.93
CA THR A 99 -18.99 -5.81 6.80
C THR A 99 -17.57 -5.58 6.28
N VAL A 100 -17.45 -4.74 5.25
CA VAL A 100 -16.15 -4.40 4.65
C VAL A 100 -15.27 -3.69 5.67
N ARG A 101 -15.80 -2.78 6.47
CA ARG A 101 -15.02 -2.07 7.51
C ARG A 101 -14.39 -3.03 8.52
N VAL A 102 -15.12 -4.05 8.96
CA VAL A 102 -14.58 -5.10 9.83
C VAL A 102 -13.49 -5.90 9.11
N PHE A 103 -13.78 -6.36 7.89
CA PHE A 103 -12.83 -7.13 7.09
C PHE A 103 -11.52 -6.36 6.85
N VAL A 104 -11.60 -5.10 6.41
CA VAL A 104 -10.42 -4.26 6.16
C VAL A 104 -9.65 -3.99 7.45
N SER A 105 -10.34 -3.77 8.58
CA SER A 105 -9.67 -3.58 9.87
C SER A 105 -8.91 -4.84 10.32
N LEU A 106 -9.50 -6.03 10.15
CA LEU A 106 -8.82 -7.31 10.41
C LEU A 106 -7.64 -7.54 9.47
N TYR A 107 -7.81 -7.19 8.18
CA TYR A 107 -6.74 -7.27 7.19
C TYR A 107 -5.57 -6.36 7.56
N LEU A 108 -5.82 -5.09 7.93
CA LEU A 108 -4.78 -4.16 8.38
C LEU A 108 -4.10 -4.64 9.67
N LEU A 109 -4.86 -5.26 10.59
CA LEU A 109 -4.31 -5.87 11.79
C LEU A 109 -3.33 -7.02 11.42
N ALA A 110 -3.73 -7.88 10.48
CA ALA A 110 -2.88 -8.95 9.99
C ALA A 110 -1.61 -8.44 9.29
N LEU A 111 -1.73 -7.36 8.47
CA LEU A 111 -0.57 -6.73 7.83
C LEU A 111 0.36 -6.06 8.85
N GLY A 112 -0.18 -5.35 9.83
CA GLY A 112 0.61 -4.78 10.92
C GLY A 112 1.38 -5.84 11.70
N ALA A 113 0.72 -6.96 12.02
CA ALA A 113 1.37 -8.13 12.65
C ALA A 113 2.44 -8.76 11.75
N LEU A 114 2.20 -8.84 10.44
CA LEU A 114 3.17 -9.34 9.46
C LEU A 114 4.41 -8.44 9.40
N ILE A 115 4.23 -7.12 9.36
CA ILE A 115 5.33 -6.14 9.36
C ILE A 115 6.13 -6.27 10.66
N LEU A 116 5.44 -6.37 11.80
CA LEU A 116 6.08 -6.57 13.10
C LEU A 116 6.89 -7.87 13.16
N ALA A 117 6.30 -8.97 12.69
CA ALA A 117 7.00 -10.26 12.66
C ALA A 117 8.26 -10.24 11.79
N LYS A 118 8.23 -9.51 10.67
CA LYS A 118 9.41 -9.31 9.80
C LYS A 118 10.46 -8.44 10.44
N ALA A 119 10.06 -7.37 11.14
CA ALA A 119 10.98 -6.53 11.86
C ALA A 119 11.73 -7.29 12.98
N LEU A 120 11.05 -8.22 13.65
CA LEU A 120 11.62 -8.97 14.78
C LEU A 120 12.39 -10.23 14.34
N ARG A 121 12.03 -10.86 13.23
CA ARG A 121 12.62 -12.13 12.77
C ARG A 121 12.76 -12.14 11.25
N PRO A 122 13.91 -11.73 10.71
CA PRO A 122 14.23 -11.92 9.29
C PRO A 122 14.16 -13.41 8.94
N ARG A 123 13.36 -13.76 7.94
CA ARG A 123 13.22 -15.18 7.51
C ARG A 123 14.25 -15.51 6.43
N PRO A 124 14.75 -16.77 6.40
CA PRO A 124 15.58 -17.23 5.30
C PRO A 124 14.79 -17.24 3.99
N ALA A 125 15.50 -17.02 2.88
CA ALA A 125 14.95 -17.00 1.54
C ALA A 125 14.34 -18.37 1.15
N LEU A 126 13.09 -18.35 0.67
CA LEU A 126 12.39 -19.52 0.13
C LEU A 126 12.18 -19.32 -1.37
N ALA A 127 12.84 -20.14 -2.19
CA ALA A 127 12.66 -20.09 -3.64
C ALA A 127 11.20 -20.37 -4.02
N LEU A 128 10.52 -19.41 -4.64
CA LEU A 128 9.18 -19.60 -5.20
C LEU A 128 9.25 -19.87 -6.71
N PRO A 129 8.56 -20.88 -7.23
CA PRO A 129 8.51 -21.13 -8.67
C PRO A 129 7.82 -19.95 -9.40
N VAL A 130 8.22 -19.73 -10.66
CA VAL A 130 7.74 -18.61 -11.50
C VAL A 130 6.20 -18.51 -11.56
N ARG A 131 5.51 -19.67 -11.64
CA ARG A 131 4.04 -19.72 -11.66
C ARG A 131 3.41 -19.05 -10.43
N LYS A 132 4.06 -19.13 -9.27
CA LYS A 132 3.59 -18.47 -8.04
C LYS A 132 3.72 -16.95 -8.08
N VAL A 133 4.57 -16.39 -8.96
CA VAL A 133 4.68 -14.92 -9.12
C VAL A 133 3.43 -14.33 -9.77
N TYR A 134 2.85 -15.01 -10.76
CA TYR A 134 1.56 -14.57 -11.35
C TYR A 134 0.43 -14.61 -10.32
N ALA A 135 0.36 -15.70 -9.54
CA ALA A 135 -0.62 -15.81 -8.48
C ALA A 135 -0.39 -14.75 -7.38
N LEU A 136 0.87 -14.47 -7.03
CA LEU A 136 1.24 -13.43 -6.09
C LEU A 136 0.78 -12.05 -6.59
N GLY A 137 0.98 -11.72 -7.86
CA GLY A 137 0.49 -10.48 -8.46
C GLY A 137 -1.03 -10.38 -8.37
N PHE A 138 -1.75 -11.41 -8.80
CA PHE A 138 -3.22 -11.41 -8.79
C PHE A 138 -3.80 -11.27 -7.37
N VAL A 139 -3.37 -12.14 -6.45
CA VAL A 139 -3.85 -12.11 -5.06
C VAL A 139 -3.41 -10.83 -4.37
N GLY A 140 -2.17 -10.38 -4.61
CA GLY A 140 -1.66 -9.11 -4.11
C GLY A 140 -2.53 -7.95 -4.56
N GLY A 141 -2.88 -7.87 -5.85
CA GLY A 141 -3.74 -6.81 -6.38
C GLY A 141 -5.17 -6.84 -5.81
N VAL A 142 -5.78 -8.04 -5.66
CA VAL A 142 -7.10 -8.16 -5.02
C VAL A 142 -7.07 -7.63 -3.58
N LEU A 143 -6.11 -8.09 -2.79
CA LEU A 143 -6.00 -7.72 -1.37
C LEU A 143 -5.61 -6.26 -1.18
N ASP A 144 -4.75 -5.74 -2.06
CA ASP A 144 -4.33 -4.35 -2.08
C ASP A 144 -5.51 -3.40 -2.36
N ALA A 145 -6.29 -3.67 -3.40
CA ALA A 145 -7.46 -2.88 -3.73
C ALA A 145 -8.55 -2.94 -2.65
N ILE A 146 -8.82 -4.11 -2.06
CA ILE A 146 -9.82 -4.25 -0.99
C ILE A 146 -9.33 -3.60 0.29
N GLY A 147 -8.06 -3.80 0.64
CA GLY A 147 -7.46 -3.31 1.87
C GLY A 147 -7.04 -1.85 1.85
N GLY A 148 -6.96 -1.24 0.66
CA GLY A 148 -6.41 0.10 0.48
C GLY A 148 -4.92 0.16 0.79
N GLY A 149 -4.18 -0.89 0.48
CA GLY A 149 -2.76 -1.05 0.69
C GLY A 149 -2.41 -2.47 1.10
N GLY A 150 -1.27 -2.94 0.67
CA GLY A 150 -0.81 -4.30 0.98
C GLY A 150 0.15 -4.86 -0.05
N TRP A 151 0.28 -4.21 -1.19
CA TRP A 151 1.21 -4.63 -2.23
C TRP A 151 2.63 -4.78 -1.69
N GLY A 152 3.18 -3.75 -1.05
CA GLY A 152 4.52 -3.79 -0.47
C GLY A 152 4.70 -4.91 0.56
N PRO A 153 3.91 -4.95 1.64
CA PRO A 153 3.99 -6.00 2.66
C PRO A 153 3.79 -7.43 2.12
N ILE A 154 2.98 -7.62 1.10
CA ILE A 154 2.68 -8.94 0.51
C ILE A 154 3.64 -9.24 -0.63
N VAL A 155 3.68 -8.40 -1.68
CA VAL A 155 4.39 -8.70 -2.91
C VAL A 155 5.87 -8.45 -2.76
N ALA A 156 6.31 -7.22 -2.43
CA ALA A 156 7.73 -6.90 -2.33
C ALA A 156 8.43 -7.79 -1.29
N SER A 157 7.82 -7.97 -0.12
CA SER A 157 8.40 -8.81 0.92
C SER A 157 8.43 -10.30 0.59
N THR A 158 7.46 -10.81 -0.19
CA THR A 158 7.48 -12.21 -0.67
C THR A 158 8.60 -12.42 -1.69
N LEU A 159 8.85 -11.43 -2.55
CA LEU A 159 9.97 -11.48 -3.50
C LEU A 159 11.31 -11.49 -2.77
N ILE A 160 11.49 -10.63 -1.77
CA ILE A 160 12.69 -10.63 -0.92
C ILE A 160 12.83 -11.98 -0.20
N GLY A 161 11.74 -12.47 0.40
CA GLY A 161 11.70 -13.75 1.10
C GLY A 161 11.97 -14.97 0.22
N ARG A 162 11.81 -14.86 -1.10
CA ARG A 162 12.22 -15.93 -2.04
C ARG A 162 13.68 -15.86 -2.47
N GLY A 163 14.42 -14.82 -2.05
CA GLY A 163 15.84 -14.65 -2.35
C GLY A 163 16.15 -13.68 -3.50
N ASP A 164 15.16 -12.92 -4.00
CA ASP A 164 15.47 -11.82 -4.93
C ASP A 164 16.27 -10.75 -4.18
N ALA A 165 17.26 -10.17 -4.86
CA ALA A 165 18.02 -9.08 -4.30
C ALA A 165 17.05 -7.94 -3.89
N PRO A 166 17.09 -7.43 -2.64
CA PRO A 166 16.09 -6.46 -2.14
C PRO A 166 15.86 -5.28 -3.08
N ARG A 167 16.94 -4.69 -3.63
CA ARG A 167 16.86 -3.59 -4.60
C ARG A 167 16.06 -3.94 -5.86
N ILE A 168 16.20 -5.18 -6.37
CA ILE A 168 15.48 -5.64 -7.57
C ILE A 168 14.04 -5.98 -7.23
N ALA A 169 13.80 -6.60 -6.08
CA ALA A 169 12.46 -6.92 -5.59
C ALA A 169 11.64 -5.63 -5.39
N ILE A 170 12.17 -4.66 -4.65
CA ILE A 170 11.51 -3.38 -4.35
C ILE A 170 11.28 -2.60 -5.65
N GLY A 171 12.32 -2.39 -6.46
CA GLY A 171 12.21 -1.61 -7.69
C GLY A 171 11.25 -2.23 -8.71
N SER A 172 11.24 -3.56 -8.84
CA SER A 172 10.31 -4.26 -9.73
C SER A 172 8.88 -4.26 -9.18
N ALA A 173 8.71 -4.40 -7.86
CA ALA A 173 7.39 -4.32 -7.22
C ALA A 173 6.79 -2.92 -7.37
N ASN A 174 7.53 -1.85 -7.08
CA ASN A 174 7.06 -0.47 -7.22
C ASN A 174 6.69 -0.12 -8.67
N LEU A 175 7.50 -0.55 -9.65
CA LEU A 175 7.14 -0.32 -11.05
C LEU A 175 5.92 -1.14 -11.48
N ALA A 176 5.74 -2.36 -10.96
CA ALA A 176 4.54 -3.15 -11.20
C ALA A 176 3.32 -2.53 -10.53
N GLU A 177 3.46 -2.05 -9.30
CA GLU A 177 2.44 -1.37 -8.51
C GLU A 177 1.90 -0.13 -9.20
N PHE A 178 2.74 0.66 -9.87
CA PHE A 178 2.29 1.78 -10.69
C PHE A 178 1.19 1.39 -11.68
N PHE A 179 1.37 0.27 -12.40
CA PHE A 179 0.35 -0.21 -13.35
C PHE A 179 -0.89 -0.76 -12.63
N VAL A 180 -0.72 -1.38 -11.48
CA VAL A 180 -1.82 -1.89 -10.65
C VAL A 180 -2.64 -0.74 -10.10
N THR A 181 -2.02 0.24 -9.48
CA THR A 181 -2.68 1.42 -8.89
C THR A 181 -3.38 2.26 -9.95
N LEU A 182 -2.80 2.37 -11.15
CA LEU A 182 -3.43 3.04 -12.28
C LEU A 182 -4.73 2.32 -12.70
N ALA A 183 -4.71 0.99 -12.80
CA ALA A 183 -5.90 0.20 -13.16
C ALA A 183 -6.96 0.25 -12.04
N VAL A 184 -6.54 0.15 -10.78
CA VAL A 184 -7.43 0.25 -9.60
C VAL A 184 -8.06 1.64 -9.51
N SER A 185 -7.26 2.70 -9.69
CA SER A 185 -7.77 4.08 -9.70
C SER A 185 -8.77 4.32 -10.81
N ALA A 186 -8.53 3.78 -12.01
CA ALA A 186 -9.50 3.85 -13.11
C ALA A 186 -10.81 3.09 -12.79
N ALA A 187 -10.71 1.93 -12.11
CA ALA A 187 -11.89 1.18 -11.68
C ALA A 187 -12.69 1.96 -10.62
N PHE A 188 -12.05 2.57 -9.61
CA PHE A 188 -12.74 3.42 -8.65
C PHE A 188 -13.32 4.69 -9.30
N ALA A 189 -12.57 5.35 -10.18
CA ALA A 189 -13.05 6.53 -10.88
C ALA A 189 -14.32 6.25 -11.69
N SER A 190 -14.43 5.05 -12.31
CA SER A 190 -15.59 4.64 -13.10
C SER A 190 -16.79 4.18 -12.26
N THR A 191 -16.59 3.83 -10.97
CA THR A 191 -17.65 3.30 -10.10
C THR A 191 -18.15 4.33 -9.08
N ILE A 192 -17.26 4.86 -8.23
CA ILE A 192 -17.60 5.80 -7.15
C ILE A 192 -17.10 7.23 -7.41
N GLY A 193 -16.34 7.44 -8.49
CA GLY A 193 -15.67 8.71 -8.76
C GLY A 193 -14.48 8.98 -7.84
N LEU A 194 -13.79 10.09 -8.10
CA LEU A 194 -12.67 10.58 -7.28
C LEU A 194 -13.10 11.88 -6.56
N SER A 195 -14.18 11.81 -5.79
CA SER A 195 -14.77 12.98 -5.10
C SER A 195 -13.91 13.49 -3.95
N ALA A 196 -13.02 12.66 -3.37
CA ALA A 196 -12.12 13.03 -2.29
C ALA A 196 -10.84 13.75 -2.78
N TRP A 197 -10.95 14.61 -3.80
CA TRP A 197 -9.81 15.27 -4.41
C TRP A 197 -8.94 16.09 -3.43
N PRO A 198 -9.45 16.73 -2.34
CA PRO A 198 -8.59 17.42 -1.39
C PRO A 198 -7.67 16.44 -0.64
N THR A 199 -8.21 15.27 -0.27
CA THR A 199 -7.43 14.18 0.34
C THR A 199 -6.37 13.67 -0.62
N ILE A 200 -6.74 13.36 -1.87
CA ILE A 200 -5.83 12.85 -2.90
C ILE A 200 -4.72 13.87 -3.16
N LEU A 201 -5.08 15.16 -3.34
CA LEU A 201 -4.11 16.23 -3.58
C LEU A 201 -3.12 16.36 -2.43
N GLY A 202 -3.61 16.38 -1.19
CA GLY A 202 -2.76 16.42 -0.01
C GLY A 202 -1.78 15.24 0.02
N LEU A 203 -2.28 14.02 -0.12
CA LEU A 203 -1.47 12.81 -0.14
C LEU A 203 -0.39 12.83 -1.23
N VAL A 204 -0.74 13.28 -2.45
CA VAL A 204 0.19 13.42 -3.58
C VAL A 204 1.27 14.45 -3.27
N LEU A 205 0.89 15.64 -2.82
CA LEU A 205 1.84 16.72 -2.51
C LEU A 205 2.83 16.29 -1.42
N GLY A 206 2.30 15.73 -0.32
CA GLY A 206 3.14 15.22 0.76
C GLY A 206 4.07 14.10 0.30
N GLY A 207 3.53 13.14 -0.46
CA GLY A 207 4.30 12.00 -0.98
C GLY A 207 5.42 12.42 -1.95
N ILE A 208 5.14 13.30 -2.91
CA ILE A 208 6.14 13.78 -3.87
C ILE A 208 7.26 14.54 -3.15
N ILE A 209 6.94 15.38 -2.17
CA ILE A 209 7.94 16.13 -1.39
C ILE A 209 8.79 15.17 -0.55
N ALA A 210 8.18 14.13 0.03
CA ALA A 210 8.89 13.16 0.86
C ALA A 210 9.79 12.20 0.07
N ALA A 211 9.43 11.87 -1.17
CA ALA A 211 10.13 10.86 -1.97
C ALA A 211 11.66 11.07 -2.07
N PRO A 212 12.19 12.27 -2.41
CA PRO A 212 13.63 12.50 -2.42
C PRO A 212 14.26 12.46 -1.02
N LEU A 213 13.52 12.88 0.01
CA LEU A 213 13.99 12.86 1.40
C LEU A 213 14.06 11.43 1.95
N ALA A 214 13.12 10.57 1.57
CA ALA A 214 13.12 9.15 1.93
C ALA A 214 14.43 8.47 1.50
N ALA A 215 14.93 8.76 0.31
CA ALA A 215 16.20 8.23 -0.18
C ALA A 215 17.40 8.65 0.70
N LEU A 216 17.36 9.84 1.32
CA LEU A 216 18.39 10.30 2.26
C LEU A 216 18.24 9.62 3.63
N VAL A 217 17.01 9.45 4.10
CA VAL A 217 16.70 8.77 5.38
C VAL A 217 17.15 7.32 5.32
N THR A 218 16.87 6.62 4.22
CA THR A 218 17.27 5.21 4.02
C THR A 218 18.77 4.99 4.18
N ARG A 219 19.58 5.98 3.83
CA ARG A 219 21.04 5.88 3.98
C ARG A 219 21.51 5.97 5.45
N ARG A 220 20.68 6.49 6.35
CA ARG A 220 21.06 6.81 7.74
C ARG A 220 20.29 6.04 8.79
N MET A 221 19.06 5.62 8.49
CA MET A 221 18.22 4.87 9.43
C MET A 221 18.20 3.39 9.06
N PRO A 222 18.46 2.49 10.02
CA PRO A 222 18.30 1.06 9.79
C PRO A 222 16.82 0.72 9.53
N GLU A 223 16.59 -0.25 8.66
CA GLU A 223 15.27 -0.70 8.22
C GLU A 223 14.38 -1.16 9.39
N GLN A 224 14.97 -1.88 10.35
CA GLN A 224 14.25 -2.48 11.48
C GLN A 224 13.48 -1.48 12.36
N PRO A 225 14.06 -0.37 12.86
CA PRO A 225 13.31 0.62 13.63
C PRO A 225 12.15 1.24 12.85
N MET A 226 12.33 1.46 11.55
CA MET A 226 11.27 2.02 10.70
C MET A 226 10.10 1.04 10.55
N MET A 227 10.39 -0.24 10.30
CA MET A 227 9.38 -1.29 10.27
C MET A 227 8.64 -1.42 11.61
N LEU A 228 9.35 -1.29 12.75
CA LEU A 228 8.73 -1.32 14.08
C LEU A 228 7.76 -0.15 14.29
N ILE A 229 8.17 1.08 13.94
CA ILE A 229 7.31 2.27 14.03
C ILE A 229 6.04 2.07 13.20
N VAL A 230 6.17 1.66 11.95
CA VAL A 230 5.01 1.40 11.06
C VAL A 230 4.12 0.32 11.63
N ALA A 231 4.69 -0.82 12.05
CA ALA A 231 3.92 -1.91 12.62
C ALA A 231 3.10 -1.46 13.84
N VAL A 232 3.71 -0.71 14.76
CA VAL A 232 3.02 -0.18 15.95
C VAL A 232 1.89 0.77 15.56
N VAL A 233 2.14 1.74 14.67
CA VAL A 233 1.13 2.70 14.23
C VAL A 233 -0.04 1.98 13.54
N VAL A 234 0.24 1.09 12.60
CA VAL A 234 -0.79 0.33 11.88
C VAL A 234 -1.59 -0.54 12.83
N LEU A 235 -0.95 -1.25 13.77
CA LEU A 235 -1.64 -2.10 14.75
C LEU A 235 -2.56 -1.28 15.66
N LEU A 236 -2.09 -0.15 16.20
CA LEU A 236 -2.91 0.72 17.05
C LEU A 236 -4.13 1.26 16.31
N LEU A 237 -3.93 1.74 15.08
CA LEU A 237 -5.02 2.25 14.25
C LEU A 237 -5.98 1.13 13.82
N ALA A 238 -5.47 -0.05 13.46
CA ALA A 238 -6.31 -1.19 13.07
C ALA A 238 -7.17 -1.69 14.24
N VAL A 239 -6.62 -1.78 15.45
CA VAL A 239 -7.39 -2.12 16.65
C VAL A 239 -8.49 -1.08 16.91
N ARG A 240 -8.16 0.21 16.87
CA ARG A 240 -9.15 1.30 17.03
C ARG A 240 -10.26 1.20 15.99
N ASN A 241 -9.89 1.02 14.72
CA ASN A 241 -10.83 0.90 13.60
C ASN A 241 -11.74 -0.32 13.76
N LEU A 242 -11.18 -1.47 14.17
CA LEU A 242 -11.94 -2.70 14.43
C LEU A 242 -12.94 -2.53 15.56
N LEU A 243 -12.53 -1.95 16.68
CA LEU A 243 -13.41 -1.69 17.81
C LEU A 243 -14.56 -0.75 17.42
N GLY A 244 -14.26 0.30 16.63
CA GLY A 244 -15.28 1.20 16.09
C GLY A 244 -16.26 0.49 15.14
N ALA A 245 -15.74 -0.39 14.26
CA ALA A 245 -16.56 -1.16 13.33
C ALA A 245 -17.49 -2.16 14.06
N ILE A 246 -16.99 -2.84 15.10
CA ILE A 246 -17.80 -3.78 15.90
C ILE A 246 -18.90 -3.03 16.66
N ARG A 247 -18.61 -1.87 17.25
CA ARG A 247 -19.64 -1.07 17.95
C ARG A 247 -20.75 -0.63 17.00
N ALA A 248 -20.40 -0.16 15.81
CA ALA A 248 -21.36 0.24 14.78
C ALA A 248 -22.21 -0.92 14.21
N LEU A 249 -21.83 -2.18 14.44
CA LEU A 249 -22.65 -3.35 14.09
C LEU A 249 -23.58 -3.77 15.23
N ALA A 250 -23.31 -3.34 16.46
CA ALA A 250 -24.09 -3.70 17.64
C ALA A 250 -25.23 -2.67 17.94
N GLU A 251 -25.18 -1.52 17.28
CA GLU A 251 -26.21 -0.45 17.31
C GLU A 251 -27.19 -0.62 16.15
#